data_1e75ad1f2219bc45a998d24f8c982b53
#
_entry.id   1e75ad1f2219bc45a998d24f8c982b53
#
_cell.length_a   1.000
_cell.length_b   1.000
_cell.length_c   1.000
_cell.angle_alpha   90.00
_cell.angle_beta   90.00
_cell.angle_gamma   90.00
#
_symmetry.space_group_name_H-M   'P 1'
#
loop_
_entity.id
_entity.type
_entity.pdbx_description
1 polymer ?
#
loop_
_entity_poly.entity_id
_entity_poly.type
_entity_poly.pdbx_seq_one_letter_code
_entity_poly.pdbx_strand_id
1 'polypeptide(L)'
;MKSTYFRTRQSERCHVVDCDAMKADDLQQAMAGCHVVYCAISGDDLPVIAEKTVSAMKKAGLRRIIFMGAVGIYDEIPADMDDEDNVRNNPDQIPNRKAADIVENSGLDYTVLRPGYLRDGDKDDFTLTFKGEQAKGLFRPSPPLSGLPFVLYMMTRSMSVKA
;
A
#
# COMPACT_ATOMS: atom_id res chain seq x y z
N MET A 1 6.05 -20.55 1.08
CA MET A 1 5.99 -20.83 -0.37
C MET A 1 6.74 -19.72 -1.09
N LYS A 2 7.96 -19.98 -1.58
CA LYS A 2 8.80 -18.94 -2.23
C LYS A 2 8.22 -18.62 -3.60
N SER A 3 7.75 -17.41 -3.81
CA SER A 3 7.18 -16.99 -5.10
C SER A 3 8.25 -16.98 -6.19
N THR A 4 8.15 -17.91 -7.12
CA THR A 4 9.01 -18.03 -8.30
C THR A 4 8.86 -16.83 -9.24
N TYR A 5 7.76 -16.07 -9.12
CA TYR A 5 7.39 -14.96 -10.00
C TYR A 5 8.38 -13.79 -9.95
N PHE A 6 8.97 -13.52 -8.80
CA PHE A 6 9.91 -12.39 -8.64
C PHE A 6 11.35 -12.73 -9.04
N ARG A 7 11.75 -14.02 -9.05
CA ARG A 7 13.12 -14.43 -9.41
C ARG A 7 13.53 -14.12 -10.85
N THR A 8 12.56 -14.00 -11.76
CA THR A 8 12.80 -13.73 -13.19
C THR A 8 12.95 -12.25 -13.52
N ARG A 9 12.82 -11.34 -12.55
CA ARG A 9 12.85 -9.89 -12.75
C ARG A 9 14.11 -9.21 -12.20
N GLN A 10 15.12 -9.96 -11.83
CA GLN A 10 16.39 -9.39 -11.42
C GLN A 10 17.08 -8.69 -12.61
N SER A 11 17.46 -7.45 -12.43
CA SER A 11 18.14 -6.62 -13.44
C SER A 11 19.08 -5.66 -12.73
N GLU A 12 19.87 -4.91 -13.48
CA GLU A 12 20.73 -3.84 -12.91
C GLU A 12 19.93 -2.80 -12.09
N ARG A 13 18.62 -2.66 -12.35
CA ARG A 13 17.73 -1.71 -11.69
C ARG A 13 16.77 -2.37 -10.68
N CYS A 14 16.74 -3.68 -10.58
CA CYS A 14 15.84 -4.43 -9.72
C CYS A 14 16.58 -5.58 -9.03
N HIS A 15 16.74 -5.47 -7.73
CA HIS A 15 17.35 -6.49 -6.90
C HIS A 15 16.29 -7.19 -6.07
N VAL A 16 16.19 -8.52 -6.23
CA VAL A 16 15.28 -9.33 -5.43
C VAL A 16 16.02 -9.83 -4.20
N VAL A 17 15.52 -9.46 -3.03
CA VAL A 17 16.04 -9.85 -1.73
C VAL A 17 15.07 -10.83 -1.07
N ASP A 18 15.56 -11.99 -0.64
CA ASP A 18 14.78 -12.95 0.13
C ASP A 18 14.82 -12.52 1.60
N CYS A 19 13.72 -12.01 2.12
CA CYS A 19 13.61 -11.57 3.51
C CYS A 19 12.26 -11.97 4.12
N ASP A 20 12.23 -12.08 5.44
CA ASP A 20 11.03 -12.35 6.21
C ASP A 20 10.44 -11.03 6.73
N ALA A 21 9.27 -10.63 6.21
CA ALA A 21 8.60 -9.38 6.61
C ALA A 21 8.17 -9.36 8.09
N MET A 22 8.13 -10.51 8.75
CA MET A 22 7.88 -10.62 10.19
C MET A 22 9.11 -10.31 11.05
N LYS A 23 10.29 -10.14 10.43
CA LYS A 23 11.55 -9.84 11.11
C LYS A 23 12.04 -8.44 10.75
N ALA A 24 12.04 -7.54 11.74
CA ALA A 24 12.46 -6.16 11.53
C ALA A 24 13.92 -6.03 11.05
N ASP A 25 14.80 -6.93 11.47
CA ASP A 25 16.22 -6.90 11.09
C ASP A 25 16.42 -7.35 9.64
N ASP A 26 15.65 -8.33 9.15
CA ASP A 26 15.63 -8.73 7.74
C ASP A 26 15.13 -7.59 6.86
N LEU A 27 14.04 -6.93 7.28
CA LEU A 27 13.50 -5.75 6.60
C LEU A 27 14.51 -4.59 6.58
N GLN A 28 15.20 -4.34 7.71
CA GLN A 28 16.21 -3.27 7.78
C GLN A 28 17.36 -3.52 6.80
N GLN A 29 17.81 -4.77 6.67
CA GLN A 29 18.86 -5.13 5.71
C GLN A 29 18.38 -4.96 4.27
N ALA A 30 17.15 -5.39 3.96
CA ALA A 30 16.56 -5.23 2.64
C ALA A 30 16.34 -3.75 2.25
N MET A 31 16.17 -2.86 3.23
CA MET A 31 15.98 -1.42 3.03
C MET A 31 17.30 -0.63 2.88
N ALA A 32 18.45 -1.27 3.00
CA ALA A 32 19.74 -0.58 2.91
C ALA A 32 19.89 0.11 1.54
N GLY A 33 20.21 1.41 1.55
CA GLY A 33 20.35 2.22 0.34
C GLY A 33 19.02 2.67 -0.28
N CYS A 34 17.88 2.34 0.29
CA CYS A 34 16.58 2.83 -0.16
C CYS A 34 16.31 4.25 0.33
N HIS A 35 15.37 4.94 -0.35
CA HIS A 35 14.87 6.27 0.04
C HIS A 35 13.38 6.25 0.36
N VAL A 36 12.66 5.29 -0.19
CA VAL A 36 11.22 5.12 -0.06
C VAL A 36 10.92 3.66 0.14
N VAL A 37 9.97 3.33 1.00
CA VAL A 37 9.42 1.99 1.13
C VAL A 37 8.03 1.96 0.54
N TYR A 38 7.77 1.02 -0.37
CA TYR A 38 6.45 0.70 -0.86
C TYR A 38 6.02 -0.65 -0.29
N CYS A 39 5.08 -0.63 0.65
CA CYS A 39 4.56 -1.84 1.29
C CYS A 39 3.25 -2.26 0.63
N ALA A 40 3.27 -3.37 -0.10
CA ALA A 40 2.13 -3.94 -0.83
C ALA A 40 1.95 -5.41 -0.44
N ILE A 41 1.74 -5.65 0.84
CA ILE A 41 1.51 -6.98 1.42
C ILE A 41 0.04 -7.04 1.87
N SER A 42 -0.55 -8.22 1.85
CA SER A 42 -1.90 -8.49 2.34
C SER A 42 -1.91 -9.71 3.25
N GLY A 43 -2.95 -9.85 4.06
CA GLY A 43 -3.18 -10.97 4.96
C GLY A 43 -3.45 -10.53 6.39
N ASP A 44 -3.79 -11.50 7.24
CA ASP A 44 -4.20 -11.26 8.63
C ASP A 44 -3.06 -10.69 9.49
N ASP A 45 -1.82 -11.01 9.13
CA ASP A 45 -0.60 -10.54 9.82
C ASP A 45 -0.20 -9.10 9.43
N LEU A 46 -0.98 -8.44 8.57
CA LEU A 46 -0.65 -7.11 8.05
C LEU A 46 -0.36 -6.06 9.13
N PRO A 47 -1.09 -6.01 10.28
CA PRO A 47 -0.76 -5.08 11.36
C PRO A 47 0.64 -5.32 11.93
N VAL A 48 1.03 -6.57 12.15
CA VAL A 48 2.36 -6.94 12.67
C VAL A 48 3.45 -6.55 11.67
N ILE A 49 3.21 -6.83 10.38
CA ILE A 49 4.13 -6.45 9.30
C ILE A 49 4.28 -4.93 9.22
N ALA A 50 3.19 -4.17 9.38
CA ALA A 50 3.24 -2.70 9.41
C ALA A 50 4.11 -2.19 10.58
N GLU A 51 3.94 -2.74 11.78
CA GLU A 51 4.77 -2.41 12.95
C GLU A 51 6.26 -2.70 12.69
N LYS A 52 6.58 -3.90 12.16
CA LYS A 52 7.96 -4.29 11.83
C LYS A 52 8.56 -3.39 10.76
N THR A 53 7.77 -3.06 9.72
CA THR A 53 8.19 -2.15 8.64
C THR A 53 8.49 -0.75 9.18
N VAL A 54 7.60 -0.18 9.97
CA VAL A 54 7.81 1.13 10.61
C VAL A 54 9.04 1.12 11.51
N SER A 55 9.21 0.07 12.32
CA SER A 55 10.38 -0.08 13.20
C SER A 55 11.68 -0.17 12.39
N ALA A 56 11.71 -1.00 11.34
CA ALA A 56 12.88 -1.15 10.48
C ALA A 56 13.24 0.14 9.75
N MET A 57 12.24 0.88 9.25
CA MET A 57 12.43 2.19 8.61
C MET A 57 13.05 3.20 9.57
N LYS A 58 12.53 3.30 10.80
CA LYS A 58 13.09 4.21 11.82
C LYS A 58 14.53 3.87 12.14
N LYS A 59 14.87 2.58 12.31
CA LYS A 59 16.26 2.12 12.53
C LYS A 59 17.18 2.43 11.34
N ALA A 60 16.67 2.33 10.11
CA ALA A 60 17.40 2.64 8.89
C ALA A 60 17.45 4.13 8.54
N GLY A 61 16.80 5.01 9.32
CA GLY A 61 16.74 6.44 9.06
C GLY A 61 15.84 6.83 7.88
N LEU A 62 14.99 5.92 7.41
CA LEU A 62 14.04 6.16 6.32
C LEU A 62 12.79 6.86 6.85
N ARG A 63 12.26 7.79 6.04
CA ARG A 63 11.11 8.59 6.44
C ARG A 63 9.88 8.40 5.57
N ARG A 64 10.04 8.03 4.30
CA ARG A 64 8.95 7.97 3.33
C ARG A 64 8.43 6.56 3.15
N ILE A 65 7.12 6.36 3.44
CA ILE A 65 6.41 5.10 3.21
C ILE A 65 5.18 5.34 2.34
N ILE A 66 4.96 4.43 1.39
CA ILE A 66 3.71 4.26 0.66
C ILE A 66 3.15 2.90 1.06
N PHE A 67 1.97 2.92 1.63
CA PHE A 67 1.32 1.72 2.15
C PHE A 67 0.08 1.40 1.32
N MET A 68 0.01 0.16 0.83
CA MET A 68 -1.15 -0.33 0.11
C MET A 68 -2.18 -0.86 1.12
N GLY A 69 -3.29 -0.14 1.24
CA GLY A 69 -4.48 -0.57 1.94
C GLY A 69 -5.54 -1.01 0.94
N ALA A 70 -6.80 -0.85 1.30
CA ALA A 70 -7.96 -1.15 0.47
C ALA A 70 -9.03 -0.06 0.63
N VAL A 71 -9.90 0.09 -0.36
CA VAL A 71 -11.12 0.89 -0.23
C VAL A 71 -12.01 0.30 0.87
N GLY A 72 -12.78 1.12 1.57
CA GLY A 72 -13.69 0.70 2.63
C GLY A 72 -13.08 0.68 4.04
N ILE A 73 -11.77 0.82 4.19
CA ILE A 73 -11.11 0.78 5.51
C ILE A 73 -11.47 1.97 6.42
N TYR A 74 -12.07 3.03 5.88
CA TYR A 74 -12.57 4.18 6.62
C TYR A 74 -14.09 4.36 6.49
N ASP A 75 -14.81 3.31 6.08
CA ASP A 75 -16.26 3.34 5.83
C ASP A 75 -16.66 4.37 4.75
N GLU A 76 -15.79 4.59 3.79
CA GLU A 76 -15.94 5.61 2.76
C GLU A 76 -16.75 5.18 1.53
N ILE A 77 -17.18 3.91 1.46
CA ILE A 77 -18.03 3.45 0.35
C ILE A 77 -19.47 3.86 0.65
N PRO A 78 -20.11 4.66 -0.25
CA PRO A 78 -21.53 5.01 -0.09
C PRO A 78 -22.45 3.79 -0.15
N ALA A 79 -23.57 3.82 0.56
CA ALA A 79 -24.52 2.72 0.63
C ALA A 79 -25.16 2.36 -0.73
N ASP A 80 -25.21 3.30 -1.67
CA ASP A 80 -25.70 3.10 -3.03
C ASP A 80 -24.66 2.48 -3.99
N MET A 81 -23.44 2.23 -3.50
CA MET A 81 -22.32 1.65 -4.26
C MET A 81 -21.90 0.27 -3.78
N ASP A 82 -22.77 -0.47 -3.10
CA ASP A 82 -22.42 -1.76 -2.53
C ASP A 82 -21.34 -1.63 -1.44
N ASP A 83 -21.75 -1.21 -0.26
CA ASP A 83 -20.88 -0.87 0.87
C ASP A 83 -20.48 -2.08 1.73
N GLU A 84 -20.63 -3.29 1.19
CA GLU A 84 -20.25 -4.54 1.86
C GLU A 84 -18.76 -4.55 2.26
N ASP A 85 -17.89 -3.90 1.49
CA ASP A 85 -16.45 -3.82 1.78
C ASP A 85 -16.09 -2.72 2.81
N ASN A 86 -17.03 -1.95 3.30
CA ASN A 86 -16.76 -1.08 4.44
C ASN A 86 -16.38 -1.88 5.68
N VAL A 87 -15.38 -1.42 6.43
CA VAL A 87 -14.86 -2.14 7.60
C VAL A 87 -15.93 -2.40 8.65
N ARG A 88 -16.96 -1.56 8.76
CA ARG A 88 -18.13 -1.78 9.64
C ARG A 88 -18.96 -3.00 9.23
N ASN A 89 -18.97 -3.35 7.93
CA ASN A 89 -19.76 -4.44 7.36
C ASN A 89 -18.89 -5.69 7.10
N ASN A 90 -17.59 -5.49 6.91
CA ASN A 90 -16.63 -6.55 6.52
C ASN A 90 -15.49 -6.68 7.54
N PRO A 91 -15.56 -7.66 8.46
CA PRO A 91 -14.49 -7.90 9.43
C PRO A 91 -13.12 -8.23 8.80
N ASP A 92 -13.08 -8.74 7.57
CA ASP A 92 -11.84 -9.06 6.86
C ASP A 92 -11.03 -7.78 6.51
N GLN A 93 -11.66 -6.62 6.57
CA GLN A 93 -10.99 -5.32 6.43
C GLN A 93 -10.28 -4.83 7.70
N ILE A 94 -10.55 -5.46 8.86
CA ILE A 94 -9.96 -5.05 10.15
C ILE A 94 -8.43 -5.08 10.12
N PRO A 95 -7.73 -6.09 9.56
CA PRO A 95 -6.28 -6.07 9.43
C PRO A 95 -5.77 -4.90 8.59
N ASN A 96 -6.43 -4.60 7.47
CA ASN A 96 -6.09 -3.46 6.61
C ASN A 96 -6.24 -2.13 7.35
N ARG A 97 -7.35 -1.96 8.07
CA ARG A 97 -7.62 -0.77 8.88
C ARG A 97 -6.57 -0.57 9.97
N LYS A 98 -6.29 -1.61 10.77
CA LYS A 98 -5.29 -1.55 11.84
C LYS A 98 -3.89 -1.23 11.33
N ALA A 99 -3.50 -1.83 10.21
CA ALA A 99 -2.21 -1.56 9.60
C ALA A 99 -2.10 -0.12 9.09
N ALA A 100 -3.16 0.42 8.49
CA ALA A 100 -3.21 1.82 8.09
C ALA A 100 -3.08 2.76 9.31
N ASP A 101 -3.79 2.48 10.41
CA ASP A 101 -3.69 3.26 11.65
C ASP A 101 -2.26 3.25 12.22
N ILE A 102 -1.55 2.11 12.18
CA ILE A 102 -0.14 2.00 12.61
C ILE A 102 0.75 2.91 11.77
N VAL A 103 0.57 2.88 10.45
CA VAL A 103 1.37 3.71 9.53
C VAL A 103 1.08 5.20 9.74
N GLU A 104 -0.19 5.59 9.86
CA GLU A 104 -0.61 6.97 10.08
C GLU A 104 -0.08 7.54 11.40
N ASN A 105 -0.06 6.73 12.46
CA ASN A 105 0.44 7.13 13.78
C ASN A 105 1.95 6.93 13.94
N SER A 106 2.65 6.50 12.90
CA SER A 106 4.08 6.19 12.97
C SER A 106 5.01 7.39 13.12
N GLY A 107 4.56 8.58 12.73
CA GLY A 107 5.40 9.79 12.59
C GLY A 107 6.28 9.78 11.34
N LEU A 108 6.11 8.83 10.43
CA LEU A 108 6.75 8.82 9.12
C LEU A 108 5.99 9.74 8.15
N ASP A 109 6.64 10.12 7.06
CA ASP A 109 5.99 10.74 5.91
C ASP A 109 5.30 9.63 5.11
N TYR A 110 3.99 9.52 5.27
CA TYR A 110 3.22 8.40 4.73
C TYR A 110 2.25 8.80 3.63
N THR A 111 1.90 7.80 2.82
CA THR A 111 0.72 7.79 1.96
C THR A 111 0.06 6.42 2.08
N VAL A 112 -1.20 6.38 2.44
CA VAL A 112 -2.02 5.16 2.39
C VAL A 112 -2.83 5.19 1.09
N LEU A 113 -2.54 4.25 0.19
CA LEU A 113 -3.32 4.04 -1.03
C LEU A 113 -4.49 3.11 -0.72
N ARG A 114 -5.67 3.46 -1.18
CA ARG A 114 -6.91 2.70 -0.99
C ARG A 114 -7.57 2.40 -2.33
N PRO A 115 -6.96 1.51 -3.13
CA PRO A 115 -7.55 1.18 -4.41
C PRO A 115 -8.87 0.42 -4.22
N GLY A 116 -9.81 0.65 -5.11
CA GLY A 116 -10.92 -0.26 -5.32
C GLY A 116 -10.48 -1.50 -6.11
N TYR A 117 -11.43 -2.25 -6.65
CA TYR A 117 -11.12 -3.42 -7.45
C TYR A 117 -10.39 -3.06 -8.74
N LEU A 118 -9.25 -3.67 -8.93
CA LEU A 118 -8.44 -3.51 -10.13
C LEU A 118 -8.93 -4.47 -11.21
N ARG A 119 -9.13 -3.96 -12.42
CA ARG A 119 -9.51 -4.75 -13.60
C ARG A 119 -8.55 -4.45 -14.73
N ASP A 120 -8.27 -5.43 -15.56
CA ASP A 120 -7.52 -5.22 -16.80
C ASP A 120 -8.28 -4.24 -17.70
N GLY A 121 -7.57 -3.27 -18.25
CA GLY A 121 -8.16 -2.25 -19.11
C GLY A 121 -7.10 -1.33 -19.72
N ASP A 122 -7.45 -0.74 -20.87
CA ASP A 122 -6.55 0.09 -21.68
C ASP A 122 -6.56 1.57 -21.29
N LYS A 123 -7.28 1.96 -20.23
CA LYS A 123 -7.50 3.37 -19.90
C LYS A 123 -6.83 3.75 -18.59
N ASP A 124 -6.03 4.81 -18.65
CA ASP A 124 -5.49 5.52 -17.48
C ASP A 124 -6.56 6.41 -16.80
N ASP A 125 -7.82 5.97 -16.82
CA ASP A 125 -8.93 6.71 -16.23
C ASP A 125 -9.07 6.35 -14.74
N PHE A 126 -8.71 7.27 -13.86
CA PHE A 126 -8.87 7.13 -12.42
C PHE A 126 -9.35 8.43 -11.78
N THR A 127 -10.08 8.30 -10.69
CA THR A 127 -10.49 9.42 -9.85
C THR A 127 -9.79 9.31 -8.51
N LEU A 128 -9.16 10.39 -8.05
CA LEU A 128 -8.58 10.47 -6.72
C LEU A 128 -9.63 10.97 -5.73
N THR A 129 -9.68 10.33 -4.57
CA THR A 129 -10.40 10.79 -3.40
C THR A 129 -9.46 10.80 -2.21
N PHE A 130 -9.65 11.73 -1.30
CA PHE A 130 -8.84 11.85 -0.10
C PHE A 130 -9.53 11.24 1.12
N LYS A 131 -8.80 11.06 2.21
CA LYS A 131 -9.36 10.61 3.49
C LYS A 131 -10.44 11.60 3.94
N GLY A 132 -11.61 11.08 4.29
CA GLY A 132 -12.79 11.88 4.64
C GLY A 132 -13.73 12.14 3.47
N GLU A 133 -13.34 11.84 2.24
CA GLU A 133 -14.22 11.89 1.06
C GLU A 133 -14.78 10.50 0.77
N GLN A 134 -16.01 10.47 0.23
CA GLN A 134 -16.63 9.24 -0.23
C GLN A 134 -15.95 8.70 -1.49
N ALA A 135 -15.89 7.38 -1.61
CA ALA A 135 -15.43 6.71 -2.82
C ALA A 135 -16.33 7.06 -4.02
N LYS A 136 -15.71 7.30 -5.18
CA LYS A 136 -16.41 7.68 -6.42
C LYS A 136 -16.40 6.56 -7.46
N GLY A 137 -16.47 5.32 -7.02
CA GLY A 137 -16.47 4.11 -7.84
C GLY A 137 -15.56 3.05 -7.25
N LEU A 138 -16.00 1.80 -7.34
CA LEU A 138 -15.29 0.64 -6.78
C LEU A 138 -14.46 -0.09 -7.83
N PHE A 139 -14.88 -0.01 -9.10
CA PHE A 139 -14.24 -0.71 -10.19
C PHE A 139 -13.52 0.27 -11.10
N ARG A 140 -12.23 0.05 -11.26
CA ARG A 140 -11.39 0.83 -12.18
C ARG A 140 -10.58 -0.11 -13.06
N PRO A 141 -10.40 0.21 -14.35
CA PRO A 141 -9.40 -0.49 -15.13
C PRO A 141 -8.05 -0.30 -14.46
N SER A 142 -7.37 -1.40 -14.20
CA SER A 142 -5.97 -1.38 -13.83
C SER A 142 -5.18 -1.08 -15.10
N PRO A 143 -4.25 -0.14 -15.10
CA PRO A 143 -3.25 -0.12 -16.15
C PRO A 143 -2.57 -1.49 -16.15
N PRO A 144 -2.20 -2.04 -17.32
CA PRO A 144 -1.51 -3.32 -17.38
C PRO A 144 -0.36 -3.30 -16.38
N LEU A 145 -0.06 -4.43 -15.74
CA LEU A 145 0.99 -4.59 -14.70
C LEU A 145 2.41 -4.09 -15.11
N SER A 146 2.57 -3.66 -16.35
CA SER A 146 3.63 -2.76 -16.82
C SER A 146 3.53 -1.34 -16.24
N GLY A 147 2.49 -1.04 -15.47
CA GLY A 147 2.11 0.26 -14.92
C GLY A 147 2.93 0.75 -13.71
N LEU A 148 4.25 0.62 -13.76
CA LEU A 148 5.14 1.49 -12.98
C LEU A 148 4.74 2.99 -13.08
N PRO A 149 4.17 3.49 -14.20
CA PRO A 149 3.73 4.87 -14.29
C PRO A 149 2.65 5.25 -13.28
N PHE A 150 1.73 4.34 -12.92
CA PHE A 150 0.65 4.67 -11.98
C PHE A 150 1.18 4.87 -10.56
N VAL A 151 2.01 3.95 -10.08
CA VAL A 151 2.64 4.09 -8.75
C VAL A 151 3.56 5.31 -8.73
N LEU A 152 4.34 5.52 -9.79
CA LEU A 152 5.23 6.67 -9.92
C LEU A 152 4.44 7.99 -10.02
N TYR A 153 3.32 8.02 -10.74
CA TYR A 153 2.41 9.17 -10.83
C TYR A 153 1.78 9.49 -9.46
N MET A 154 1.32 8.47 -8.73
CA MET A 154 0.81 8.63 -7.38
C MET A 154 1.91 9.10 -6.41
N MET A 155 3.15 8.62 -6.59
CA MET A 155 4.30 9.05 -5.80
C MET A 155 4.66 10.51 -6.05
N THR A 156 4.60 10.99 -7.29
CA THR A 156 4.99 12.36 -7.64
C THR A 156 3.93 13.41 -7.31
N ARG A 157 2.64 13.06 -7.34
CA ARG A 157 1.56 13.98 -6.98
C ARG A 157 1.23 14.01 -5.48
N SER A 158 1.50 12.94 -4.75
CA SER A 158 1.28 12.89 -3.30
C SER A 158 2.33 13.67 -2.48
N MET A 159 3.33 14.26 -3.11
CA MET A 159 4.33 15.08 -2.41
C MET A 159 3.82 16.44 -1.93
N SER A 160 2.52 16.73 -2.03
CA SER A 160 1.95 18.05 -1.71
C SER A 160 0.83 18.03 -0.68
N VAL A 161 0.67 16.98 0.10
CA VAL A 161 -0.30 16.97 1.22
C VAL A 161 0.44 16.97 2.53
N LYS A 162 0.83 18.17 2.97
CA LYS A 162 0.93 18.47 4.40
C LYS A 162 -0.49 18.74 4.87
N ALA A 163 -1.03 17.85 5.70
CA ALA A 163 -2.11 18.20 6.60
C ALA A 163 -1.51 18.91 7.81
#